data_acabe1775245fb0564bc72203ff49649
#
_entry.id   acabe1775245fb0564bc72203ff49649
#
_cell.length_a   1.000
_cell.length_b   1.000
_cell.length_c   1.000
_cell.angle_alpha   90.00
_cell.angle_beta   90.00
_cell.angle_gamma   90.00
#
_symmetry.space_group_name_H-M   'P 1'
#
loop_
_entity.id
_entity.type
_entity.pdbx_description
1 polymer ?
#
loop_
_entity_poly.entity_id
_entity_poly.type
_entity_poly.pdbx_seq_one_letter_code
_entity_poly.pdbx_strand_id
1 'polypeptide(L)'
;RQGRLRIRLKARMDWEQHETQNIWGVVPGTDPQLQNELVVVCAYYDGTSVVPGLTPSAESAVSIAALIEFARYLREHPPGRSVLLLATGAHFVRKAGIVDFVNRYARKVNLFRARMSRDLDISLFIGLDLSSHSDRVALWNTMLEPRFPRFFLPMARNFMAYEKQVKQGAQVRGRASLINGISPPR
;
A
#
# COMPACT_ATOMS: atom_id res chain seq x y z
N ARG A 1 42.78 19.13 -28.58
CA ARG A 1 43.29 18.04 -27.69
C ARG A 1 42.20 17.74 -26.66
N GLN A 2 41.51 16.64 -26.86
CA GLN A 2 40.59 16.13 -25.84
C GLN A 2 41.39 15.51 -24.70
N GLY A 3 41.44 16.17 -23.54
CA GLY A 3 42.07 15.65 -22.35
C GLY A 3 41.30 14.44 -21.83
N ARG A 4 41.95 13.30 -21.62
CA ARG A 4 41.34 12.14 -20.95
C ARG A 4 41.24 12.43 -19.47
N LEU A 5 39.98 12.55 -18.97
CA LEU A 5 39.70 12.62 -17.55
C LEU A 5 39.79 11.21 -16.96
N ARG A 6 40.62 11.02 -15.91
CA ARG A 6 40.67 9.78 -15.15
C ARG A 6 40.00 10.03 -13.80
N ILE A 7 38.96 9.26 -13.53
CA ILE A 7 38.24 9.28 -12.25
C ILE A 7 38.56 7.98 -11.54
N ARG A 8 38.96 8.06 -10.27
CA ARG A 8 39.08 6.90 -9.37
C ARG A 8 37.95 6.96 -8.37
N LEU A 9 37.08 5.98 -8.41
CA LEU A 9 36.02 5.79 -7.42
C LEU A 9 36.43 4.69 -6.43
N LYS A 10 36.27 4.94 -5.13
CA LYS A 10 36.44 3.96 -4.08
C LYS A 10 35.18 3.97 -3.24
N ALA A 11 34.51 2.85 -3.19
CA ALA A 11 33.33 2.65 -2.37
C ALA A 11 33.57 1.47 -1.41
N ARG A 12 33.03 1.58 -0.22
CA ARG A 12 32.95 0.50 0.76
C ARG A 12 31.48 0.34 1.15
N MET A 13 31.03 -0.88 1.22
CA MET A 13 29.68 -1.21 1.65
C MET A 13 29.80 -2.15 2.86
N ASP A 14 29.19 -1.74 3.95
CA ASP A 14 29.10 -2.55 5.15
C ASP A 14 27.66 -3.03 5.29
N TRP A 15 27.48 -4.32 5.58
CA TRP A 15 26.16 -4.91 5.76
C TRP A 15 25.85 -5.01 7.26
N GLU A 16 24.71 -4.45 7.64
CA GLU A 16 24.21 -4.54 9.01
C GLU A 16 22.85 -5.22 8.99
N GLN A 17 22.60 -6.03 10.01
CA GLN A 17 21.30 -6.67 10.20
C GLN A 17 20.45 -5.79 11.10
N HIS A 18 19.27 -5.40 10.59
CA HIS A 18 18.30 -4.64 11.34
C HIS A 18 16.97 -5.40 11.42
N GLU A 19 16.27 -5.22 12.55
CA GLU A 19 14.91 -5.72 12.72
C GLU A 19 13.91 -4.62 12.39
N THR A 20 12.80 -5.02 11.77
CA THR A 20 11.67 -4.14 11.50
C THR A 20 10.38 -4.85 11.88
N GLN A 21 9.32 -4.09 12.12
CA GLN A 21 8.04 -4.62 12.58
C GLN A 21 6.91 -4.12 11.69
N ASN A 22 5.87 -4.93 11.53
CA ASN A 22 4.60 -4.48 11.02
C ASN A 22 3.73 -3.99 12.19
N ILE A 23 3.11 -2.84 12.02
CA ILE A 23 2.19 -2.25 13.00
C ILE A 23 0.80 -2.30 12.41
N TRP A 24 -0.16 -2.87 13.11
CA TRP A 24 -1.52 -2.94 12.59
C TRP A 24 -2.57 -2.82 13.69
N GLY A 25 -3.75 -2.38 13.28
CA GLY A 25 -4.92 -2.26 14.13
C GLY A 25 -6.19 -2.47 13.31
N VAL A 26 -7.27 -2.85 13.98
CA VAL A 26 -8.56 -3.10 13.34
C VAL A 26 -9.59 -2.10 13.83
N VAL A 27 -10.32 -1.49 12.88
CA VAL A 27 -11.55 -0.77 13.15
C VAL A 27 -12.70 -1.74 12.86
N PRO A 28 -13.51 -2.12 13.87
CA PRO A 28 -14.59 -3.07 13.69
C PRO A 28 -15.66 -2.54 12.75
N GLY A 29 -16.20 -3.41 11.92
CA GLY A 29 -17.37 -3.12 11.10
C GLY A 29 -18.66 -3.07 11.91
N THR A 30 -19.62 -2.29 11.44
CA THR A 30 -20.92 -2.09 12.10
C THR A 30 -22.05 -2.92 11.50
N ASP A 31 -21.86 -3.47 10.31
CA ASP A 31 -22.86 -4.31 9.66
C ASP A 31 -22.72 -5.76 10.16
N PRO A 32 -23.76 -6.34 10.79
CA PRO A 32 -23.71 -7.70 11.31
C PRO A 32 -23.43 -8.79 10.27
N GLN A 33 -23.72 -8.54 9.00
CA GLN A 33 -23.48 -9.50 7.91
C GLN A 33 -22.07 -9.36 7.33
N LEU A 34 -21.50 -8.15 7.38
CA LEU A 34 -20.24 -7.82 6.71
C LEU A 34 -19.06 -7.62 7.68
N GLN A 35 -19.30 -7.49 8.98
CA GLN A 35 -18.25 -7.20 9.98
C GLN A 35 -17.15 -8.26 10.06
N ASN A 36 -17.44 -9.49 9.62
CA ASN A 36 -16.45 -10.57 9.57
C ASN A 36 -15.57 -10.53 8.33
N GLU A 37 -15.95 -9.73 7.33
CA GLU A 37 -15.14 -9.48 6.16
C GLU A 37 -14.15 -8.35 6.45
N LEU A 38 -12.89 -8.57 6.10
CA LEU A 38 -11.81 -7.65 6.40
C LEU A 38 -11.30 -6.96 5.14
N VAL A 39 -11.31 -5.63 5.16
CA VAL A 39 -10.61 -4.81 4.17
C VAL A 39 -9.29 -4.38 4.77
N VAL A 40 -8.17 -4.72 4.13
CA VAL A 40 -6.84 -4.29 4.56
C VAL A 40 -6.45 -3.04 3.78
N VAL A 41 -6.09 -1.98 4.49
CA VAL A 41 -5.47 -0.79 3.91
C VAL A 41 -4.06 -0.68 4.47
N CYS A 42 -3.06 -0.75 3.59
CA CYS A 42 -1.67 -0.75 4.00
C CYS A 42 -0.87 0.41 3.40
N ALA A 43 0.11 0.87 4.17
CA ALA A 43 1.16 1.79 3.74
C ALA A 43 2.50 1.33 4.30
N TYR A 44 3.59 1.67 3.64
CA TYR A 44 4.92 1.47 4.21
C TYR A 44 5.39 2.73 4.94
N TYR A 45 6.22 2.55 5.97
CA TYR A 45 6.75 3.65 6.77
C TYR A 45 8.27 3.79 6.71
N ASP A 46 8.93 2.90 5.99
CA ASP A 46 10.38 2.94 5.78
C ASP A 46 10.75 3.67 4.48
N GLY A 47 11.98 4.11 4.40
CA GLY A 47 12.57 4.74 3.22
C GLY A 47 13.87 4.06 2.82
N THR A 48 14.37 4.38 1.63
CA THR A 48 15.67 3.90 1.15
C THR A 48 16.49 5.05 0.59
N SER A 49 17.81 4.96 0.76
CA SER A 49 18.77 5.88 0.16
C SER A 49 20.12 5.20 0.04
N VAL A 50 20.91 5.63 -0.94
CA VAL A 50 22.32 5.23 -1.06
C VAL A 50 23.13 5.74 0.14
N VAL A 51 22.75 6.89 0.70
CA VAL A 51 23.34 7.46 1.92
C VAL A 51 22.26 7.45 2.99
N PRO A 52 22.34 6.57 4.00
CA PRO A 52 21.25 6.38 4.99
C PRO A 52 20.81 7.66 5.70
N GLY A 53 21.75 8.55 6.03
CA GLY A 53 21.42 9.84 6.66
C GLY A 53 20.73 10.87 5.76
N LEU A 54 20.58 10.59 4.46
CA LEU A 54 19.98 11.47 3.47
C LEU A 54 18.76 10.82 2.80
N THR A 55 18.09 9.92 3.50
CA THR A 55 16.87 9.27 2.97
C THR A 55 15.78 10.32 2.72
N PRO A 56 15.25 10.44 1.49
CA PRO A 56 14.16 11.37 1.17
C PRO A 56 12.84 10.83 1.75
N SER A 57 12.64 11.03 3.06
CA SER A 57 11.51 10.46 3.79
C SER A 57 10.18 11.14 3.50
N ALA A 58 10.15 12.33 2.92
CA ALA A 58 8.92 13.03 2.59
C ALA A 58 8.01 12.23 1.65
N GLU A 59 8.58 11.52 0.69
CA GLU A 59 7.82 10.72 -0.28
C GLU A 59 7.17 9.50 0.38
N SER A 60 7.88 8.76 1.20
CA SER A 60 7.32 7.62 1.94
C SER A 60 6.36 8.05 3.06
N ALA A 61 6.56 9.24 3.62
CA ALA A 61 5.71 9.76 4.68
C ALA A 61 4.27 10.08 4.23
N VAL A 62 4.05 10.39 2.96
CA VAL A 62 2.71 10.73 2.45
C VAL A 62 1.74 9.55 2.59
N SER A 63 2.17 8.34 2.25
CA SER A 63 1.33 7.15 2.34
C SER A 63 0.96 6.81 3.78
N ILE A 64 1.91 6.90 4.71
CA ILE A 64 1.64 6.63 6.12
C ILE A 64 0.80 7.73 6.76
N ALA A 65 1.01 9.00 6.39
CA ALA A 65 0.18 10.11 6.84
C ALA A 65 -1.28 9.94 6.37
N ALA A 66 -1.48 9.55 5.12
CA ALA A 66 -2.81 9.25 4.59
C ALA A 66 -3.47 8.07 5.33
N LEU A 67 -2.72 7.03 5.69
CA LEU A 67 -3.23 5.91 6.49
C LEU A 67 -3.68 6.37 7.88
N ILE A 68 -2.92 7.27 8.53
CA ILE A 68 -3.28 7.81 9.84
C ILE A 68 -4.53 8.69 9.75
N GLU A 69 -4.63 9.55 8.74
CA GLU A 69 -5.83 10.37 8.53
C GLU A 69 -7.05 9.51 8.21
N PHE A 70 -6.86 8.43 7.43
CA PHE A 70 -7.93 7.47 7.18
C PHE A 70 -8.39 6.77 8.47
N ALA A 71 -7.46 6.43 9.38
CA ALA A 71 -7.80 5.89 10.69
C ALA A 71 -8.67 6.86 11.52
N ARG A 72 -8.35 8.16 11.49
CA ARG A 72 -9.15 9.20 12.15
C ARG A 72 -10.54 9.31 11.55
N TYR A 73 -10.61 9.32 10.21
CA TYR A 73 -11.88 9.35 9.49
C TYR A 73 -12.77 8.17 9.85
N LEU A 74 -12.23 6.94 9.89
CA LEU A 74 -13.00 5.72 10.22
C LEU A 74 -13.52 5.72 11.66
N ARG A 75 -12.85 6.39 12.58
CA ARG A 75 -13.32 6.55 13.96
C ARG A 75 -14.59 7.41 14.03
N GLU A 76 -14.68 8.42 13.18
CA GLU A 76 -15.85 9.31 13.10
C GLU A 76 -16.94 8.76 12.18
N HIS A 77 -16.55 7.91 11.22
CA HIS A 77 -17.42 7.30 10.22
C HIS A 77 -17.21 5.78 10.22
N PRO A 78 -17.78 5.05 11.18
CA PRO A 78 -17.59 3.61 11.30
C PRO A 78 -17.99 2.87 10.02
N PRO A 79 -17.16 1.97 9.49
CA PRO A 79 -17.41 1.26 8.24
C PRO A 79 -18.39 0.10 8.45
N GLY A 80 -19.08 -0.35 7.41
CA GLY A 80 -19.88 -1.57 7.45
C GLY A 80 -19.02 -2.82 7.62
N ARG A 81 -17.95 -2.96 6.83
CA ARG A 81 -16.92 -4.02 6.96
C ARG A 81 -15.85 -3.63 7.94
N SER A 82 -15.25 -4.62 8.59
CA SER A 82 -14.06 -4.35 9.40
C SER A 82 -12.88 -3.89 8.52
N VAL A 83 -12.13 -2.90 9.00
CA VAL A 83 -10.96 -2.36 8.29
C VAL A 83 -9.71 -2.58 9.13
N LEU A 84 -8.74 -3.29 8.56
CA LEU A 84 -7.41 -3.44 9.12
C LEU A 84 -6.48 -2.41 8.49
N LEU A 85 -5.91 -1.56 9.33
CA LEU A 85 -4.91 -0.57 8.96
C LEU A 85 -3.54 -1.19 9.23
N LEU A 86 -2.68 -1.25 8.21
CA LEU A 86 -1.41 -1.95 8.26
C LEU A 86 -0.28 -1.02 7.83
N ALA A 87 0.62 -0.70 8.77
CA ALA A 87 1.88 -0.03 8.48
C ALA A 87 2.99 -1.08 8.36
N THR A 88 3.66 -1.15 7.22
CA THR A 88 4.67 -2.17 6.93
C THR A 88 6.08 -1.60 6.90
N GLY A 89 7.03 -2.36 7.44
CA GLY A 89 8.46 -2.10 7.26
C GLY A 89 9.06 -2.97 6.16
N ALA A 90 10.34 -2.77 5.88
CA ALA A 90 11.12 -3.50 4.87
C ALA A 90 10.48 -3.51 3.46
N HIS A 91 9.86 -2.39 3.07
CA HIS A 91 9.22 -2.26 1.77
C HIS A 91 10.24 -2.43 0.63
N PHE A 92 11.38 -1.76 0.75
CA PHE A 92 12.44 -1.79 -0.27
C PHE A 92 13.27 -3.07 -0.27
N VAL A 93 13.07 -3.95 0.71
CA VAL A 93 13.65 -5.30 0.77
C VAL A 93 12.60 -6.31 0.29
N ARG A 94 12.31 -6.30 -1.00
CA ARG A 94 11.31 -7.19 -1.64
C ARG A 94 9.93 -7.16 -0.99
N LYS A 95 9.55 -6.04 -0.40
CA LYS A 95 8.27 -5.88 0.34
C LYS A 95 8.13 -6.90 1.47
N ALA A 96 9.23 -7.18 2.18
CA ALA A 96 9.29 -8.27 3.16
C ALA A 96 8.23 -8.14 4.25
N GLY A 97 7.90 -6.94 4.71
CA GLY A 97 6.84 -6.73 5.71
C GLY A 97 5.47 -7.18 5.25
N ILE A 98 5.04 -6.78 4.04
CA ILE A 98 3.76 -7.24 3.46
C ILE A 98 3.77 -8.76 3.23
N VAL A 99 4.88 -9.31 2.71
CA VAL A 99 5.01 -10.76 2.48
C VAL A 99 4.90 -11.54 3.78
N ASP A 100 5.55 -11.08 4.85
CA ASP A 100 5.47 -11.69 6.17
C ASP A 100 4.03 -11.64 6.72
N PHE A 101 3.36 -10.48 6.64
CA PHE A 101 1.98 -10.33 7.08
C PHE A 101 1.04 -11.30 6.34
N VAL A 102 1.11 -11.33 5.01
CA VAL A 102 0.27 -12.21 4.18
C VAL A 102 0.54 -13.69 4.48
N ASN A 103 1.80 -14.07 4.64
CA ASN A 103 2.16 -15.45 4.95
C ASN A 103 1.66 -15.90 6.33
N ARG A 104 1.67 -15.01 7.32
CA ARG A 104 1.21 -15.34 8.68
C ARG A 104 -0.30 -15.37 8.79
N TYR A 105 -1.00 -14.39 8.22
CA TYR A 105 -2.41 -14.13 8.55
C TYR A 105 -3.39 -14.38 7.41
N ALA A 106 -2.96 -14.30 6.13
CA ALA A 106 -3.86 -14.37 4.98
C ALA A 106 -3.73 -15.64 4.14
N ARG A 107 -2.61 -16.35 4.23
CA ARG A 107 -2.33 -17.46 3.33
C ARG A 107 -3.02 -18.75 3.76
N LYS A 108 -3.96 -19.22 2.93
CA LYS A 108 -4.73 -20.46 3.15
C LYS A 108 -3.95 -21.77 2.96
N VAL A 109 -2.75 -21.74 2.39
CA VAL A 109 -2.09 -22.95 1.89
C VAL A 109 -0.89 -23.31 2.71
N ASN A 110 -1.08 -24.30 3.61
CA ASN A 110 -0.03 -25.23 3.96
C ASN A 110 -0.54 -26.64 3.65
N LEU A 111 -0.17 -27.18 2.51
CA LEU A 111 -0.46 -28.56 2.10
C LEU A 111 0.02 -29.60 3.13
N PHE A 112 0.92 -29.22 4.04
CA PHE A 112 1.49 -30.09 5.07
C PHE A 112 1.04 -29.77 6.50
N ARG A 113 0.32 -28.67 6.73
CA ARG A 113 -0.24 -28.33 8.06
C ARG A 113 -1.72 -28.03 7.95
N ALA A 114 -2.52 -29.06 7.82
CA ALA A 114 -3.99 -29.00 7.77
C ALA A 114 -4.66 -28.41 9.03
N ARG A 115 -3.94 -27.68 9.86
CA ARG A 115 -4.42 -27.22 11.17
C ARG A 115 -4.10 -25.76 11.51
N MET A 116 -3.72 -24.92 10.55
CA MET A 116 -3.65 -23.48 10.81
C MET A 116 -4.93 -22.84 10.32
N SER A 117 -5.81 -22.54 11.26
CA SER A 117 -6.97 -21.69 11.05
C SER A 117 -6.50 -20.36 10.45
N ARG A 118 -7.24 -19.84 9.49
CA ARG A 118 -7.07 -18.46 9.05
C ARG A 118 -7.40 -17.56 10.20
N ASP A 119 -6.46 -16.73 10.57
CA ASP A 119 -6.75 -15.75 11.59
C ASP A 119 -7.56 -14.59 11.02
N LEU A 120 -7.46 -14.31 9.70
CA LEU A 120 -8.14 -13.19 9.05
C LEU A 120 -8.80 -13.59 7.72
N ASP A 121 -10.08 -13.19 7.53
CA ASP A 121 -10.81 -13.34 6.26
C ASP A 121 -10.73 -12.04 5.45
N ILE A 122 -9.66 -11.91 4.65
CA ILE A 122 -9.38 -10.70 3.87
C ILE A 122 -10.14 -10.74 2.55
N SER A 123 -11.12 -9.84 2.39
CA SER A 123 -11.90 -9.66 1.17
C SER A 123 -11.23 -8.74 0.16
N LEU A 124 -10.51 -7.72 0.65
CA LEU A 124 -9.86 -6.72 -0.20
C LEU A 124 -8.57 -6.25 0.44
N PHE A 125 -7.53 -6.06 -0.39
CA PHE A 125 -6.25 -5.51 0.01
C PHE A 125 -5.95 -4.26 -0.80
N ILE A 126 -5.79 -3.11 -0.13
CA ILE A 126 -5.52 -1.81 -0.74
C ILE A 126 -4.14 -1.34 -0.25
N GLY A 127 -3.21 -1.18 -1.18
CA GLY A 127 -1.90 -0.57 -0.90
C GLY A 127 -1.93 0.91 -1.23
N LEU A 128 -1.49 1.74 -0.30
CA LEU A 128 -1.25 3.15 -0.51
C LEU A 128 0.21 3.34 -0.92
N ASP A 129 0.42 3.84 -2.12
CA ASP A 129 1.74 4.19 -2.65
C ASP A 129 1.61 5.58 -3.27
N LEU A 130 1.64 6.58 -2.40
CA LEU A 130 1.40 7.98 -2.74
C LEU A 130 2.74 8.72 -2.82
N SER A 131 2.83 9.68 -3.73
CA SER A 131 4.00 10.52 -3.91
C SER A 131 3.70 11.98 -3.60
N SER A 132 4.63 12.66 -2.95
CA SER A 132 4.58 14.11 -2.75
C SER A 132 4.90 14.91 -4.02
N HIS A 133 5.38 14.26 -5.08
CA HIS A 133 5.82 14.88 -6.33
C HIS A 133 4.74 14.92 -7.41
N SER A 134 3.55 14.41 -7.12
CA SER A 134 2.46 14.34 -8.09
C SER A 134 1.17 14.92 -7.51
N ASP A 135 0.46 15.68 -8.32
CA ASP A 135 -0.90 16.13 -8.09
C ASP A 135 -1.94 15.14 -8.64
N ARG A 136 -1.49 13.95 -9.05
CA ARG A 136 -2.33 12.90 -9.64
C ARG A 136 -2.37 11.68 -8.77
N VAL A 137 -3.54 11.08 -8.66
CA VAL A 137 -3.74 9.77 -8.05
C VAL A 137 -4.05 8.76 -9.15
N ALA A 138 -3.33 7.65 -9.16
CA ALA A 138 -3.57 6.54 -10.04
C ALA A 138 -4.09 5.34 -9.24
N LEU A 139 -5.10 4.67 -9.77
CA LEU A 139 -5.58 3.41 -9.23
C LEU A 139 -5.01 2.26 -10.06
N TRP A 140 -4.26 1.40 -9.39
CA TRP A 140 -3.62 0.25 -10.02
C TRP A 140 -4.27 -1.04 -9.54
N ASN A 141 -4.70 -1.86 -10.49
CA ASN A 141 -5.19 -3.20 -10.21
C ASN A 141 -4.14 -4.23 -10.60
N THR A 142 -3.67 -5.00 -9.62
CA THR A 142 -2.70 -6.09 -9.83
C THR A 142 -3.35 -7.47 -9.84
N MET A 143 -4.68 -7.56 -9.68
CA MET A 143 -5.36 -8.84 -9.64
C MET A 143 -5.60 -9.41 -11.04
N LEU A 144 -5.19 -10.67 -11.21
CA LEU A 144 -5.37 -11.47 -12.42
C LEU A 144 -6.73 -12.19 -12.45
N GLU A 145 -7.57 -12.04 -11.42
CA GLU A 145 -8.83 -12.76 -11.37
C GLU A 145 -9.86 -12.16 -12.33
N PRO A 146 -10.51 -12.98 -13.22
CA PRO A 146 -11.45 -12.47 -14.22
C PRO A 146 -12.70 -11.79 -13.65
N ARG A 147 -13.06 -12.07 -12.40
CA ARG A 147 -14.23 -11.46 -11.73
C ARG A 147 -13.94 -10.08 -11.17
N PHE A 148 -12.69 -9.77 -10.93
CA PHE A 148 -12.27 -8.52 -10.29
C PHE A 148 -12.56 -7.25 -11.13
N PRO A 149 -12.46 -7.23 -12.47
CA PRO A 149 -12.82 -6.05 -13.25
C PRO A 149 -14.26 -5.59 -13.03
N ARG A 150 -15.19 -6.51 -12.79
CA ARG A 150 -16.61 -6.16 -12.51
C ARG A 150 -16.78 -5.42 -11.21
N PHE A 151 -15.97 -5.72 -10.22
CA PHE A 151 -15.95 -5.04 -8.92
C PHE A 151 -15.11 -3.75 -8.97
N PHE A 152 -13.91 -3.83 -9.54
CA PHE A 152 -12.94 -2.75 -9.56
C PHE A 152 -13.39 -1.55 -10.40
N LEU A 153 -13.99 -1.77 -11.56
CA LEU A 153 -14.42 -0.68 -12.45
C LEU A 153 -15.49 0.24 -11.83
N PRO A 154 -16.55 -0.26 -11.18
CA PRO A 154 -17.48 0.59 -10.45
C PRO A 154 -16.82 1.36 -9.30
N MET A 155 -15.97 0.71 -8.52
CA MET A 155 -15.23 1.35 -7.44
C MET A 155 -14.32 2.47 -7.95
N ALA A 156 -13.58 2.22 -9.02
CA ALA A 156 -12.72 3.21 -9.63
C ALA A 156 -13.49 4.41 -10.20
N ARG A 157 -14.65 4.16 -10.82
CA ARG A 157 -15.55 5.23 -11.31
C ARG A 157 -16.06 6.08 -10.17
N ASN A 158 -16.50 5.47 -9.08
CA ASN A 158 -16.96 6.19 -7.89
C ASN A 158 -15.85 7.02 -7.26
N PHE A 159 -14.64 6.47 -7.16
CA PHE A 159 -13.47 7.20 -6.68
C PHE A 159 -13.16 8.43 -7.56
N MET A 160 -13.14 8.27 -8.88
CA MET A 160 -12.88 9.37 -9.81
C MET A 160 -13.98 10.43 -9.77
N ALA A 161 -15.24 10.03 -9.59
CA ALA A 161 -16.36 10.96 -9.45
C ALA A 161 -16.24 11.76 -8.14
N TYR A 162 -15.91 11.08 -7.04
CA TYR A 162 -15.67 11.71 -5.74
C TYR A 162 -14.49 12.67 -5.79
N GLU A 163 -13.36 12.27 -6.38
CA GLU A 163 -12.20 13.14 -6.57
C GLU A 163 -12.56 14.42 -7.34
N LYS A 164 -13.37 14.30 -8.40
CA LYS A 164 -13.83 15.46 -9.15
C LYS A 164 -14.64 16.42 -8.27
N GLN A 165 -15.53 15.90 -7.41
CA GLN A 165 -16.33 16.72 -6.48
C GLN A 165 -15.43 17.43 -5.46
N VAL A 166 -14.48 16.71 -4.85
CA VAL A 166 -13.54 17.26 -3.87
C VAL A 166 -12.70 18.37 -4.50
N LYS A 167 -12.18 18.15 -5.72
CA LYS A 167 -11.37 19.16 -6.43
C LYS A 167 -12.15 20.38 -6.81
N GLN A 168 -13.42 20.23 -7.18
CA GLN A 168 -14.31 21.37 -7.48
C GLN A 168 -14.58 22.20 -6.22
N GLY A 169 -14.77 21.54 -5.06
CA GLY A 169 -15.00 22.23 -3.79
C GLY A 169 -13.77 22.88 -3.18
N ALA A 170 -12.60 22.27 -3.37
CA ALA A 170 -11.36 22.69 -2.70
C ALA A 170 -10.40 23.51 -3.57
N GLN A 171 -10.73 23.81 -4.82
CA GLN A 171 -9.81 24.40 -5.82
C GLN A 171 -8.50 23.62 -6.00
N VAL A 172 -8.50 22.32 -5.72
CA VAL A 172 -7.32 21.46 -5.81
C VAL A 172 -7.06 21.13 -7.28
N ARG A 173 -5.84 21.35 -7.73
CA ARG A 173 -5.38 20.96 -9.07
C ARG A 173 -4.88 19.53 -9.03
N GLY A 174 -5.32 18.69 -9.96
CA GLY A 174 -4.83 17.32 -10.13
C GLY A 174 -5.81 16.47 -10.93
N ARG A 175 -5.40 15.29 -11.35
CA ARG A 175 -6.21 14.34 -12.12
C ARG A 175 -6.09 12.93 -11.57
N ALA A 176 -7.20 12.22 -11.39
CA ALA A 176 -7.20 10.78 -11.23
C ALA A 176 -7.04 10.08 -12.57
N SER A 177 -6.31 8.99 -12.58
CA SER A 177 -6.21 8.10 -13.73
C SER A 177 -6.38 6.65 -13.30
N LEU A 178 -7.02 5.87 -14.14
CA LEU A 178 -7.14 4.43 -13.97
C LEU A 178 -6.04 3.75 -14.78
N ILE A 179 -5.21 2.97 -14.10
CA ILE A 179 -4.18 2.16 -14.73
C ILE A 179 -4.60 0.69 -14.59
N ASN A 180 -4.96 0.07 -15.69
CA ASN A 180 -5.16 -1.38 -15.72
C ASN A 180 -3.80 -2.06 -15.63
N GLY A 181 -3.70 -3.07 -14.76
CA GLY A 181 -2.47 -3.80 -14.53
C GLY A 181 -1.79 -4.27 -15.81
N ILE A 182 -0.48 -4.33 -15.77
CA ILE A 182 0.36 -4.76 -16.90
C ILE A 182 -0.05 -6.17 -17.29
N SER A 183 -0.39 -6.36 -18.55
CA SER A 183 -0.48 -7.71 -19.11
C SER A 183 0.88 -8.39 -18.94
N PRO A 184 0.94 -9.66 -18.51
CA PRO A 184 2.19 -10.38 -18.42
C PRO A 184 2.88 -10.36 -19.79
N PRO A 185 4.21 -10.31 -19.86
CA PRO A 185 4.94 -10.43 -21.11
C PRO A 185 4.57 -11.75 -21.76
N ARG A 186 4.30 -11.71 -23.07
CA ARG A 186 4.04 -12.90 -23.90
C ARG A 186 5.29 -13.77 -24.00
#